data_4ce90b84bc3e70daaa782b61f4aa37b1
#
_entry.id   4ce90b84bc3e70daaa782b61f4aa37b1
#
_cell.length_a   1.000
_cell.length_b   1.000
_cell.length_c   1.000
_cell.angle_alpha   90.00
_cell.angle_beta   90.00
_cell.angle_gamma   90.00
#
_symmetry.space_group_name_H-M   'P 1'
#
loop_
_entity.id
_entity.type
_entity.pdbx_description
1 polymer ?
#
loop_
_entity_poly.entity_id
_entity_poly.type
_entity_poly.pdbx_seq_one_letter_code
_entity_poly.pdbx_strand_id
1 'polypeptide(L)'
;MIPREEWLQDAQALPVGRSERVYHGAEHRQNMLVKNKPEGWSCWCFSCQDGGFVPKEHVRLQEPDEPAVPTEVCTGVHTELYVPSDTVALDDFVNADTYESRKLVKFLNDKGVSSTVLREWNPRVYHDRVVFSFPECIIGRDFTGKTPVKWKVYNGSSKLSYVHFQAKTADDTREGTQESTVVLTEDILSAIKVRWYTTLPCIALRGTAVRTDTLALILRKYTRVLIFLDGDTAGRVGSTKASKLLDTVNIPHVIINPPDGLDPKDLKPNELRRLCTHLMT
;
A
#
# COMPACT_ATOMS: atom_id res chain seq x y z
N MET A 1 14.29 0.81 -23.18
CA MET A 1 13.01 1.48 -23.56
C MET A 1 12.60 0.92 -24.91
N ILE A 2 11.38 0.39 -25.03
CA ILE A 2 10.86 -0.18 -26.29
C ILE A 2 10.65 0.95 -27.31
N PRO A 3 11.15 0.81 -28.55
CA PRO A 3 10.96 1.80 -29.60
C PRO A 3 9.46 2.08 -29.82
N ARG A 4 9.11 3.36 -30.00
CA ARG A 4 7.69 3.77 -30.13
C ARG A 4 7.01 3.22 -31.39
N GLU A 5 7.80 2.94 -32.38
CA GLU A 5 7.36 2.40 -33.67
C GLU A 5 6.74 0.99 -33.54
N GLU A 6 7.11 0.27 -32.50
CA GLU A 6 6.67 -1.11 -32.28
C GLU A 6 5.32 -1.24 -31.52
N TRP A 7 4.79 -0.13 -30.95
CA TRP A 7 3.62 -0.22 -30.10
C TRP A 7 2.69 1.01 -30.12
N LEU A 8 3.19 2.18 -30.53
CA LEU A 8 2.44 3.42 -30.40
C LEU A 8 1.16 3.42 -31.23
N GLN A 9 1.20 2.83 -32.43
CA GLN A 9 0.03 2.75 -33.31
C GLN A 9 -1.09 1.93 -32.67
N ASP A 10 -0.78 0.80 -32.06
CA ASP A 10 -1.75 -0.04 -31.35
C ASP A 10 -2.35 0.72 -30.16
N ALA A 11 -1.52 1.42 -29.38
CA ALA A 11 -1.99 2.22 -28.26
C ALA A 11 -2.89 3.39 -28.70
N GLN A 12 -2.60 4.01 -29.85
CA GLN A 12 -3.41 5.10 -30.43
C GLN A 12 -4.77 4.64 -30.95
N ALA A 13 -4.86 3.41 -31.43
CA ALA A 13 -6.10 2.81 -31.91
C ALA A 13 -7.11 2.54 -30.78
N LEU A 14 -6.66 2.47 -29.52
CA LEU A 14 -7.54 2.23 -28.38
C LEU A 14 -8.30 3.50 -27.96
N PRO A 15 -9.54 3.38 -27.48
CA PRO A 15 -10.22 4.47 -26.79
C PRO A 15 -9.46 4.89 -25.53
N VAL A 16 -9.57 6.17 -25.12
CA VAL A 16 -8.95 6.67 -23.89
C VAL A 16 -9.42 5.87 -22.66
N GLY A 17 -8.49 5.47 -21.81
CA GLY A 17 -8.73 4.64 -20.63
C GLY A 17 -8.72 3.14 -20.90
N ARG A 18 -8.58 2.69 -22.16
CA ARG A 18 -8.50 1.28 -22.54
C ARG A 18 -7.07 0.78 -22.63
N SER A 19 -6.95 -0.54 -22.49
CA SER A 19 -5.69 -1.27 -22.65
C SER A 19 -5.93 -2.59 -23.34
N GLU A 20 -4.94 -3.04 -24.14
CA GLU A 20 -4.98 -4.30 -24.87
C GLU A 20 -3.62 -4.99 -24.82
N ARG A 21 -3.61 -6.32 -24.99
CA ARG A 21 -2.38 -7.09 -25.14
C ARG A 21 -2.09 -7.32 -26.60
N VAL A 22 -0.85 -7.03 -27.02
CA VAL A 22 -0.37 -7.17 -28.38
C VAL A 22 0.90 -8.04 -28.41
N TYR A 23 1.29 -8.50 -29.59
CA TYR A 23 2.56 -9.19 -29.79
C TYR A 23 3.71 -8.18 -29.75
N HIS A 24 4.86 -8.62 -29.23
CA HIS A 24 6.10 -7.86 -29.27
C HIS A 24 7.16 -8.62 -30.08
N GLY A 25 7.55 -8.06 -31.22
CA GLY A 25 8.49 -8.70 -32.13
C GLY A 25 7.99 -10.06 -32.64
N ALA A 26 8.87 -11.06 -32.66
CA ALA A 26 8.57 -12.41 -33.15
C ALA A 26 7.96 -13.35 -32.07
N GLU A 27 7.42 -12.80 -30.98
CA GLU A 27 6.86 -13.62 -29.91
C GLU A 27 5.56 -14.31 -30.31
N HIS A 28 5.39 -15.56 -29.85
CA HIS A 28 4.17 -16.35 -30.11
C HIS A 28 3.01 -16.07 -29.15
N ARG A 29 3.20 -15.14 -28.19
CA ARG A 29 2.20 -14.74 -27.19
C ARG A 29 2.10 -13.21 -27.10
N GLN A 30 0.90 -12.73 -26.82
CA GLN A 30 0.64 -11.30 -26.59
C GLN A 30 1.17 -10.87 -25.20
N ASN A 31 2.47 -10.62 -25.10
CA ASN A 31 3.17 -10.29 -23.88
C ASN A 31 3.33 -8.79 -23.64
N MET A 32 3.01 -7.95 -24.62
CA MET A 32 3.07 -6.50 -24.46
C MET A 32 1.69 -5.93 -24.20
N LEU A 33 1.54 -5.16 -23.12
CA LEU A 33 0.33 -4.43 -22.76
C LEU A 33 0.46 -2.99 -23.25
N VAL A 34 -0.38 -2.58 -24.16
CA VAL A 34 -0.48 -1.19 -24.63
C VAL A 34 -1.67 -0.49 -23.98
N LYS A 35 -1.56 0.81 -23.70
CA LYS A 35 -2.59 1.61 -23.01
C LYS A 35 -2.71 2.98 -23.63
N ASN A 36 -3.96 3.43 -23.79
CA ASN A 36 -4.28 4.81 -24.12
C ASN A 36 -4.80 5.52 -22.85
N LYS A 37 -3.97 6.35 -22.24
CA LYS A 37 -4.30 7.14 -21.05
C LYS A 37 -4.62 8.59 -21.42
N PRO A 38 -5.32 9.35 -20.56
CA PRO A 38 -5.56 10.78 -20.80
C PRO A 38 -4.25 11.57 -21.05
N GLU A 39 -3.22 11.26 -20.25
CA GLU A 39 -1.92 11.96 -20.28
C GLU A 39 -0.97 11.49 -21.39
N GLY A 40 -1.22 10.34 -22.02
CA GLY A 40 -0.33 9.78 -23.01
C GLY A 40 -0.62 8.33 -23.35
N TRP A 41 0.20 7.78 -24.22
CA TRP A 41 0.20 6.37 -24.58
C TRP A 41 1.37 5.67 -23.90
N SER A 42 1.16 4.43 -23.46
CA SER A 42 2.21 3.65 -22.80
C SER A 42 2.17 2.19 -23.22
N CYS A 43 3.33 1.54 -23.18
CA CYS A 43 3.44 0.09 -23.32
C CYS A 43 4.28 -0.51 -22.17
N TRP A 44 4.09 -1.82 -21.95
CA TRP A 44 4.92 -2.63 -21.08
C TRP A 44 4.97 -4.06 -21.62
N CYS A 45 6.17 -4.57 -21.89
CA CYS A 45 6.36 -5.97 -22.28
C CYS A 45 6.78 -6.79 -21.07
N PHE A 46 6.00 -7.83 -20.74
CA PHE A 46 6.26 -8.72 -19.60
C PHE A 46 7.42 -9.69 -19.87
N SER A 47 7.74 -9.95 -21.13
CA SER A 47 8.85 -10.80 -21.53
C SER A 47 10.19 -10.07 -21.43
N CYS A 48 10.27 -8.87 -22.01
CA CYS A 48 11.48 -8.04 -21.99
C CYS A 48 11.67 -7.29 -20.68
N GLN A 49 10.63 -7.18 -19.86
CA GLN A 49 10.58 -6.33 -18.65
C GLN A 49 10.94 -4.86 -18.93
N ASP A 50 10.52 -4.36 -20.09
CA ASP A 50 10.78 -3.01 -20.55
C ASP A 50 9.49 -2.36 -21.08
N GLY A 51 9.49 -1.03 -21.23
CA GLY A 51 8.31 -0.30 -21.65
C GLY A 51 8.63 1.03 -22.33
N GLY A 52 7.56 1.74 -22.70
CA GLY A 52 7.65 3.05 -23.33
C GLY A 52 6.49 3.95 -22.92
N PHE A 53 6.69 5.26 -23.04
CA PHE A 53 5.66 6.28 -22.84
C PHE A 53 5.83 7.41 -23.84
N VAL A 54 4.71 7.82 -24.46
CA VAL A 54 4.63 8.99 -25.34
C VAL A 54 3.55 9.90 -24.79
N PRO A 55 3.88 11.13 -24.36
CA PRO A 55 2.88 12.09 -23.87
C PRO A 55 1.99 12.56 -25.04
N LYS A 56 0.71 12.82 -24.76
CA LYS A 56 -0.15 13.59 -25.65
C LYS A 56 0.23 15.05 -25.50
N GLU A 57 0.33 15.76 -26.61
CA GLU A 57 0.48 17.20 -26.56
C GLU A 57 -0.74 17.80 -25.86
N HIS A 58 -0.54 18.34 -24.67
CA HIS A 58 -1.54 19.16 -24.03
C HIS A 58 -1.62 20.47 -24.80
N VAL A 59 -2.74 20.72 -25.47
CA VAL A 59 -3.11 22.07 -25.84
C VAL A 59 -3.10 22.86 -24.54
N ARG A 60 -2.15 23.77 -24.36
CA ARG A 60 -2.17 24.73 -23.26
C ARG A 60 -3.46 25.52 -23.41
N LEU A 61 -4.46 25.21 -22.59
CA LEU A 61 -5.56 26.10 -22.35
C LEU A 61 -4.92 27.37 -21.78
N GLN A 62 -5.08 28.49 -22.48
CA GLN A 62 -4.70 29.80 -21.97
C GLN A 62 -5.36 29.95 -20.62
N GLU A 63 -4.55 30.15 -19.57
CA GLU A 63 -5.05 30.47 -18.24
C GLU A 63 -5.85 31.77 -18.37
N PRO A 64 -7.12 31.79 -17.92
CA PRO A 64 -7.81 33.08 -17.78
C PRO A 64 -7.11 33.86 -16.67
N ASP A 65 -6.89 35.17 -16.88
CA ASP A 65 -6.35 36.10 -15.90
C ASP A 65 -6.97 35.87 -14.53
N GLU A 66 -6.13 35.59 -13.54
CA GLU A 66 -6.57 35.34 -12.16
C GLU A 66 -7.19 36.60 -11.54
N PRO A 67 -8.43 36.49 -11.03
CA PRO A 67 -8.80 37.32 -9.88
C PRO A 67 -8.21 36.67 -8.62
N ALA A 68 -7.51 37.44 -7.81
CA ALA A 68 -6.95 37.07 -6.52
C ALA A 68 -7.94 36.22 -5.71
N VAL A 69 -7.68 34.93 -5.59
CA VAL A 69 -8.48 34.00 -4.77
C VAL A 69 -7.99 34.13 -3.33
N PRO A 70 -8.89 34.38 -2.36
CA PRO A 70 -8.55 34.25 -0.96
C PRO A 70 -8.03 32.83 -0.68
N THR A 71 -7.00 32.75 0.14
CA THR A 71 -6.42 31.48 0.62
C THR A 71 -7.47 30.75 1.48
N GLU A 72 -8.45 30.12 0.85
CA GLU A 72 -9.29 29.15 1.53
C GLU A 72 -8.44 27.88 1.74
N VAL A 73 -8.14 27.65 3.01
CA VAL A 73 -7.68 26.36 3.50
C VAL A 73 -8.66 25.32 2.96
N CYS A 74 -8.19 24.43 2.07
CA CYS A 74 -8.96 23.29 1.61
C CYS A 74 -9.31 22.44 2.84
N THR A 75 -10.41 22.76 3.49
CA THR A 75 -11.09 21.84 4.40
C THR A 75 -11.55 20.67 3.54
N GLY A 76 -10.82 19.54 3.66
CA GLY A 76 -11.14 18.33 2.93
C GLY A 76 -12.61 18.01 3.12
N VAL A 77 -13.32 17.84 2.01
CA VAL A 77 -14.63 17.22 2.01
C VAL A 77 -14.42 15.82 2.58
N HIS A 78 -14.74 15.64 3.87
CA HIS A 78 -14.87 14.33 4.49
C HIS A 78 -16.03 13.64 3.80
N THR A 79 -15.76 12.93 2.72
CA THR A 79 -16.68 11.93 2.22
C THR A 79 -16.84 10.91 3.34
N GLU A 80 -18.00 10.83 3.97
CA GLU A 80 -18.26 9.82 5.00
C GLU A 80 -17.93 8.46 4.40
N LEU A 81 -16.98 7.75 5.02
CA LEU A 81 -16.55 6.44 4.58
C LEU A 81 -17.67 5.45 4.92
N TYR A 82 -18.34 4.95 3.91
CA TYR A 82 -19.45 4.02 4.06
C TYR A 82 -18.96 2.59 4.24
N VAL A 83 -19.10 2.06 5.44
CA VAL A 83 -18.92 0.62 5.72
C VAL A 83 -20.19 -0.10 5.25
N PRO A 84 -20.10 -1.21 4.48
CA PRO A 84 -21.26 -1.99 4.10
C PRO A 84 -22.15 -2.32 5.32
N SER A 85 -23.48 -2.12 5.21
CA SER A 85 -24.41 -2.20 6.34
C SER A 85 -24.55 -3.60 6.95
N ASP A 86 -24.30 -4.63 6.15
CA ASP A 86 -24.42 -6.04 6.53
C ASP A 86 -23.10 -6.65 7.06
N THR A 87 -22.19 -5.81 7.55
CA THR A 87 -20.96 -6.28 8.21
C THR A 87 -21.24 -6.74 9.64
N VAL A 88 -20.51 -7.79 10.06
CA VAL A 88 -20.54 -8.33 11.43
C VAL A 88 -19.22 -7.96 12.16
N ALA A 89 -19.26 -7.63 13.45
CA ALA A 89 -18.05 -7.43 14.22
C ALA A 89 -17.20 -8.71 14.23
N LEU A 90 -15.86 -8.56 14.21
CA LEU A 90 -14.96 -9.72 14.14
C LEU A 90 -15.20 -10.69 15.31
N ASP A 91 -15.35 -10.18 16.55
CA ASP A 91 -15.55 -11.01 17.72
C ASP A 91 -16.88 -11.78 17.67
N ASP A 92 -17.96 -11.15 17.23
CA ASP A 92 -19.26 -11.81 17.05
C ASP A 92 -19.19 -12.91 15.99
N PHE A 93 -18.51 -12.63 14.88
CA PHE A 93 -18.31 -13.61 13.82
C PHE A 93 -17.48 -14.81 14.29
N VAL A 94 -16.40 -14.57 15.02
CA VAL A 94 -15.54 -15.64 15.57
C VAL A 94 -16.29 -16.46 16.63
N ASN A 95 -17.06 -15.81 17.50
CA ASN A 95 -17.82 -16.48 18.58
C ASN A 95 -19.01 -17.30 18.06
N ALA A 96 -19.47 -17.04 16.83
CA ALA A 96 -20.55 -17.82 16.22
C ALA A 96 -20.17 -19.29 15.93
N ASP A 97 -18.89 -19.65 16.01
CA ASP A 97 -18.31 -20.98 15.80
C ASP A 97 -18.81 -21.71 14.54
N THR A 98 -19.01 -20.97 13.47
CA THR A 98 -19.41 -21.50 12.18
C THR A 98 -18.21 -22.06 11.39
N TYR A 99 -18.45 -22.78 10.31
CA TYR A 99 -17.39 -23.23 9.41
C TYR A 99 -16.57 -22.08 8.84
N GLU A 100 -17.23 -20.98 8.48
CA GLU A 100 -16.59 -19.76 7.95
C GLU A 100 -15.77 -19.06 9.03
N SER A 101 -16.25 -18.98 10.27
CA SER A 101 -15.50 -18.39 11.38
C SER A 101 -14.25 -19.19 11.71
N ARG A 102 -14.31 -20.53 11.70
CA ARG A 102 -13.12 -21.40 11.86
C ARG A 102 -12.10 -21.21 10.74
N LYS A 103 -12.55 -21.02 9.49
CA LYS A 103 -11.65 -20.66 8.38
C LYS A 103 -10.95 -19.32 8.61
N LEU A 104 -11.70 -18.32 9.07
CA LEU A 104 -11.13 -17.02 9.38
C LEU A 104 -10.08 -17.12 10.49
N VAL A 105 -10.39 -17.80 11.59
CA VAL A 105 -9.44 -18.01 12.70
C VAL A 105 -8.18 -18.74 12.20
N LYS A 106 -8.35 -19.80 11.42
CA LYS A 106 -7.21 -20.48 10.79
C LYS A 106 -6.38 -19.54 9.92
N PHE A 107 -7.01 -18.77 9.04
CA PHE A 107 -6.33 -17.81 8.19
C PHE A 107 -5.53 -16.78 9.01
N LEU A 108 -6.12 -16.22 10.08
CA LEU A 108 -5.43 -15.25 10.94
C LEU A 108 -4.22 -15.89 11.63
N ASN A 109 -4.36 -17.11 12.13
CA ASN A 109 -3.27 -17.86 12.77
C ASN A 109 -2.16 -18.17 11.75
N ASP A 110 -2.51 -18.63 10.54
CA ASP A 110 -1.56 -18.90 9.45
C ASP A 110 -0.80 -17.62 9.02
N LYS A 111 -1.41 -16.43 9.23
CA LYS A 111 -0.77 -15.11 9.02
C LYS A 111 -0.08 -14.55 10.26
N GLY A 112 -0.03 -15.31 11.34
CA GLY A 112 0.60 -14.88 12.58
C GLY A 112 -0.06 -13.67 13.25
N VAL A 113 -1.33 -13.38 12.92
CA VAL A 113 -2.10 -12.23 13.44
C VAL A 113 -3.36 -12.76 14.10
N SER A 114 -3.40 -12.77 15.43
CA SER A 114 -4.58 -13.23 16.19
C SER A 114 -5.72 -12.20 16.15
N SER A 115 -6.95 -12.65 16.43
CA SER A 115 -8.10 -11.74 16.62
C SER A 115 -7.83 -10.69 17.70
N THR A 116 -7.11 -11.05 18.77
CA THR A 116 -6.71 -10.13 19.84
C THR A 116 -5.85 -8.98 19.31
N VAL A 117 -4.90 -9.26 18.40
CA VAL A 117 -4.05 -8.22 17.75
C VAL A 117 -4.90 -7.30 16.89
N LEU A 118 -5.93 -7.83 16.25
CA LEU A 118 -6.79 -7.07 15.33
C LEU A 118 -7.84 -6.20 16.07
N ARG A 119 -8.23 -6.55 17.30
CA ARG A 119 -9.29 -5.83 18.06
C ARG A 119 -9.08 -4.33 18.15
N GLU A 120 -7.86 -3.88 18.25
CA GLU A 120 -7.52 -2.45 18.30
C GLU A 120 -8.06 -1.67 17.08
N TRP A 121 -8.22 -2.34 15.95
CA TRP A 121 -8.67 -1.74 14.69
C TRP A 121 -10.17 -1.93 14.44
N ASN A 122 -10.89 -2.48 15.43
CA ASN A 122 -12.32 -2.79 15.35
C ASN A 122 -12.73 -3.38 13.99
N PRO A 123 -12.07 -4.47 13.53
CA PRO A 123 -12.32 -5.03 12.23
C PRO A 123 -13.71 -5.65 12.17
N ARG A 124 -14.31 -5.61 11.00
CA ARG A 124 -15.59 -6.23 10.71
C ARG A 124 -15.42 -7.34 9.68
N VAL A 125 -16.39 -8.23 9.59
CA VAL A 125 -16.44 -9.26 8.55
C VAL A 125 -17.56 -8.91 7.59
N TYR A 126 -17.24 -8.92 6.29
CA TYR A 126 -18.17 -8.71 5.20
C TYR A 126 -17.97 -9.82 4.17
N HIS A 127 -18.95 -10.71 4.09
CA HIS A 127 -18.84 -11.94 3.30
C HIS A 127 -17.55 -12.73 3.66
N ASP A 128 -16.67 -12.86 2.69
CA ASP A 128 -15.40 -13.60 2.76
C ASP A 128 -14.18 -12.73 3.08
N ARG A 129 -14.40 -11.53 3.66
CA ARG A 129 -13.33 -10.55 3.92
C ARG A 129 -13.35 -9.99 5.34
N VAL A 130 -12.15 -9.85 5.92
CA VAL A 130 -11.95 -9.00 7.09
C VAL A 130 -11.78 -7.57 6.61
N VAL A 131 -12.65 -6.68 7.06
CA VAL A 131 -12.73 -5.28 6.65
C VAL A 131 -12.17 -4.38 7.75
N PHE A 132 -11.28 -3.52 7.37
CA PHE A 132 -10.68 -2.49 8.22
C PHE A 132 -11.16 -1.12 7.77
N SER A 133 -11.50 -0.27 8.74
CA SER A 133 -11.85 1.14 8.52
C SER A 133 -10.69 2.01 8.99
N PHE A 134 -10.02 2.67 8.06
CA PHE A 134 -9.00 3.67 8.34
C PHE A 134 -9.53 5.05 7.96
N PRO A 135 -8.95 6.14 8.50
CA PRO A 135 -9.41 7.50 8.18
C PRO A 135 -9.46 7.78 6.67
N GLU A 136 -8.57 7.17 5.89
CA GLU A 136 -8.40 7.42 4.47
C GLU A 136 -9.14 6.42 3.58
N CYS A 137 -9.48 5.21 4.08
CA CYS A 137 -10.11 4.19 3.28
C CYS A 137 -10.74 3.06 4.10
N ILE A 138 -11.70 2.37 3.49
CA ILE A 138 -12.22 1.09 3.95
C ILE A 138 -11.68 -0.01 3.04
N ILE A 139 -10.99 -0.97 3.60
CA ILE A 139 -10.30 -2.02 2.85
C ILE A 139 -10.54 -3.39 3.46
N GLY A 140 -10.81 -4.39 2.62
CA GLY A 140 -11.06 -5.77 3.04
C GLY A 140 -10.03 -6.76 2.53
N ARG A 141 -9.58 -7.64 3.42
CA ARG A 141 -8.69 -8.77 3.13
C ARG A 141 -9.49 -10.04 2.93
N ASP A 142 -9.38 -10.67 1.78
CA ASP A 142 -9.92 -12.04 1.56
C ASP A 142 -9.21 -13.04 2.48
N PHE A 143 -10.00 -13.85 3.22
CA PHE A 143 -9.51 -14.91 4.08
C PHE A 143 -9.80 -16.31 3.53
N THR A 144 -10.51 -16.41 2.42
CA THR A 144 -10.89 -17.71 1.83
C THR A 144 -9.92 -18.21 0.78
N GLY A 145 -9.13 -17.29 0.20
CA GLY A 145 -8.23 -17.57 -0.93
C GLY A 145 -8.95 -17.85 -2.25
N LYS A 146 -10.29 -17.70 -2.30
CA LYS A 146 -11.08 -18.01 -3.49
C LYS A 146 -11.08 -16.91 -4.54
N THR A 147 -10.72 -15.67 -4.15
CA THR A 147 -10.73 -14.54 -5.06
C THR A 147 -9.32 -14.17 -5.50
N PRO A 148 -9.11 -13.77 -6.77
CA PRO A 148 -7.80 -13.31 -7.25
C PRO A 148 -7.40 -11.98 -6.61
N VAL A 149 -8.35 -11.20 -6.10
CA VAL A 149 -8.14 -9.90 -5.46
C VAL A 149 -7.99 -10.10 -3.96
N LYS A 150 -6.75 -10.20 -3.48
CA LYS A 150 -6.44 -10.37 -2.05
C LYS A 150 -6.94 -9.20 -1.19
N TRP A 151 -6.74 -7.96 -1.64
CA TRP A 151 -7.16 -6.75 -0.96
C TRP A 151 -8.13 -5.96 -1.84
N LYS A 152 -9.31 -5.61 -1.30
CA LYS A 152 -10.35 -4.83 -1.99
C LYS A 152 -10.60 -3.53 -1.24
N VAL A 153 -10.50 -2.40 -1.92
CA VAL A 153 -10.93 -1.10 -1.39
C VAL A 153 -12.43 -0.95 -1.64
N TYR A 154 -13.20 -0.67 -0.60
CA TYR A 154 -14.65 -0.47 -0.68
C TYR A 154 -15.01 1.00 -0.82
N ASN A 155 -14.32 1.85 -0.05
CA ASN A 155 -14.55 3.29 -0.08
C ASN A 155 -13.24 4.03 0.21
N GLY A 156 -13.18 5.29 -0.19
CA GLY A 156 -11.98 6.13 -0.11
C GLY A 156 -11.19 6.16 -1.41
N SER A 157 -10.04 6.79 -1.39
CA SER A 157 -9.22 6.93 -2.59
C SER A 157 -8.59 5.58 -2.96
N SER A 158 -8.96 5.05 -4.14
CA SER A 158 -8.23 3.93 -4.74
C SER A 158 -6.76 4.27 -5.03
N LYS A 159 -6.43 5.57 -5.03
CA LYS A 159 -5.09 6.11 -5.20
C LYS A 159 -4.30 6.16 -3.91
N LEU A 160 -4.91 5.85 -2.74
CA LEU A 160 -4.18 5.81 -1.48
C LEU A 160 -3.00 4.84 -1.59
N SER A 161 -1.81 5.34 -1.40
CA SER A 161 -0.58 4.58 -1.59
C SER A 161 -0.11 3.89 -0.30
N TYR A 162 -0.64 4.28 0.85
CA TYR A 162 -0.24 3.72 2.15
C TYR A 162 -1.40 3.70 3.15
N VAL A 163 -1.22 2.96 4.25
CA VAL A 163 -2.03 3.05 5.48
C VAL A 163 -1.09 3.35 6.63
N HIS A 164 -1.40 4.39 7.40
CA HIS A 164 -0.58 4.87 8.51
C HIS A 164 -1.13 4.42 9.86
N PHE A 165 -0.28 3.79 10.65
CA PHE A 165 -0.57 3.31 12.00
C PHE A 165 0.26 4.12 12.99
N GLN A 166 -0.37 5.00 13.73
CA GLN A 166 0.30 5.87 14.73
C GLN A 166 0.87 5.06 15.91
N ALA A 167 1.80 5.62 16.67
CA ALA A 167 2.35 5.01 17.86
C ALA A 167 1.28 4.78 18.95
N LYS A 168 1.51 3.77 19.80
CA LYS A 168 0.69 3.54 21.01
C LYS A 168 1.22 4.38 22.17
N THR A 169 1.03 5.67 22.17
CA THR A 169 1.37 6.50 23.33
C THR A 169 0.12 7.07 23.97
N ALA A 170 0.10 7.12 25.30
CA ALA A 170 -1.00 7.73 26.07
C ALA A 170 -1.03 9.28 25.90
N ASP A 171 -0.09 9.87 25.20
CA ASP A 171 0.10 11.31 25.08
C ASP A 171 0.02 11.77 23.61
N ASP A 172 -1.03 11.30 22.93
CA ASP A 172 -1.30 11.57 21.49
C ASP A 172 -1.75 13.04 21.24
N THR A 173 -1.65 13.90 22.26
CA THR A 173 -2.11 15.31 22.21
C THR A 173 -1.03 16.32 21.86
N ARG A 174 0.22 15.90 21.67
CA ARG A 174 1.30 16.81 21.24
C ARG A 174 1.34 16.93 19.72
N GLU A 175 0.45 17.74 19.18
CA GLU A 175 0.64 18.28 17.83
C GLU A 175 1.98 19.04 17.78
N GLY A 176 2.90 18.60 16.90
CA GLY A 176 4.13 19.33 16.60
C GLY A 176 5.44 18.68 17.04
N THR A 177 5.43 17.59 17.81
CA THR A 177 6.66 16.84 18.06
C THR A 177 6.88 15.79 16.97
N GLN A 178 8.01 15.89 16.28
CA GLN A 178 8.41 14.90 15.27
C GLN A 178 8.68 13.55 15.97
N GLU A 179 7.95 12.51 15.60
CA GLU A 179 8.19 11.16 16.10
C GLU A 179 9.57 10.66 15.64
N SER A 180 10.29 9.94 16.50
CA SER A 180 11.67 9.60 16.19
C SER A 180 11.82 8.57 15.06
N THR A 181 10.98 7.53 15.02
CA THR A 181 11.17 6.39 14.13
C THR A 181 9.86 5.82 13.62
N VAL A 182 9.78 5.48 12.33
CA VAL A 182 8.65 4.76 11.72
C VAL A 182 9.12 3.48 11.03
N VAL A 183 8.29 2.44 11.03
CA VAL A 183 8.55 1.18 10.32
C VAL A 183 7.74 1.15 9.02
N LEU A 184 8.40 0.91 7.89
CA LEU A 184 7.75 0.65 6.61
C LEU A 184 7.56 -0.85 6.43
N THR A 185 6.34 -1.28 6.10
CA THR A 185 6.01 -2.67 5.75
C THR A 185 5.33 -2.73 4.39
N GLU A 186 5.29 -3.90 3.77
CA GLU A 186 4.63 -4.06 2.48
C GLU A 186 3.11 -4.09 2.63
N ASP A 187 2.58 -4.86 3.59
CA ASP A 187 1.15 -5.07 3.76
C ASP A 187 0.62 -4.62 5.14
N ILE A 188 -0.71 -4.49 5.21
CA ILE A 188 -1.44 -4.01 6.39
C ILE A 188 -1.31 -4.97 7.58
N LEU A 189 -1.34 -6.30 7.36
CA LEU A 189 -1.25 -7.27 8.47
C LEU A 189 0.15 -7.26 9.09
N SER A 190 1.19 -7.11 8.27
CA SER A 190 2.57 -6.91 8.73
C SER A 190 2.67 -5.64 9.59
N ALA A 191 2.11 -4.52 9.12
CA ALA A 191 2.10 -3.26 9.88
C ALA A 191 1.38 -3.38 11.23
N ILE A 192 0.18 -3.98 11.24
CA ILE A 192 -0.60 -4.20 12.47
C ILE A 192 0.20 -5.03 13.47
N LYS A 193 0.80 -6.14 13.02
CA LYS A 193 1.56 -7.03 13.89
C LYS A 193 2.84 -6.38 14.43
N VAL A 194 3.61 -5.72 13.57
CA VAL A 194 4.83 -4.99 13.99
C VAL A 194 4.46 -3.93 15.02
N ARG A 195 3.49 -3.07 14.73
CA ARG A 195 3.04 -2.04 15.66
C ARG A 195 2.56 -2.62 17.00
N TRP A 196 1.80 -3.72 16.97
CA TRP A 196 1.31 -4.36 18.19
C TRP A 196 2.43 -4.81 19.14
N TYR A 197 3.48 -5.41 18.58
CA TYR A 197 4.55 -5.98 19.39
C TYR A 197 5.73 -5.04 19.66
N THR A 198 5.90 -3.99 18.86
CA THR A 198 7.02 -3.03 18.99
C THR A 198 6.59 -1.67 19.52
N THR A 199 5.29 -1.37 19.50
CA THR A 199 4.68 -0.05 19.79
C THR A 199 5.10 1.07 18.83
N LEU A 200 5.98 0.80 17.86
CA LEU A 200 6.43 1.77 16.87
C LEU A 200 5.32 2.11 15.88
N PRO A 201 5.23 3.37 15.41
CA PRO A 201 4.37 3.71 14.30
C PRO A 201 4.78 2.95 13.05
N CYS A 202 3.81 2.56 12.24
CA CYS A 202 4.04 1.80 11.02
C CYS A 202 3.33 2.43 9.82
N ILE A 203 3.92 2.28 8.64
CA ILE A 203 3.31 2.62 7.36
C ILE A 203 3.28 1.36 6.49
N ALA A 204 2.08 0.89 6.16
CA ALA A 204 1.89 -0.17 5.16
C ALA A 204 1.88 0.45 3.76
N LEU A 205 2.85 0.13 2.93
CA LEU A 205 3.03 0.70 1.57
C LEU A 205 2.02 0.17 0.56
N ARG A 206 1.30 -0.92 0.87
CA ARG A 206 0.41 -1.65 -0.05
C ARG A 206 1.12 -2.10 -1.34
N GLY A 207 2.37 -2.50 -1.20
CA GLY A 207 3.33 -2.89 -2.22
C GLY A 207 4.73 -2.53 -1.77
N THR A 208 5.72 -2.54 -2.66
CA THR A 208 7.14 -2.37 -2.33
C THR A 208 7.67 -0.94 -2.56
N ALA A 209 6.83 -0.02 -3.06
CA ALA A 209 7.29 1.31 -3.47
C ALA A 209 6.88 2.41 -2.48
N VAL A 210 7.84 3.20 -2.03
CA VAL A 210 7.59 4.46 -1.34
C VAL A 210 7.18 5.52 -2.38
N ARG A 211 5.95 6.01 -2.30
CA ARG A 211 5.42 7.02 -3.21
C ARG A 211 5.57 8.43 -2.63
N THR A 212 5.30 9.43 -3.45
CA THR A 212 5.50 10.85 -3.08
C THR A 212 4.70 11.27 -1.84
N ASP A 213 3.45 10.82 -1.71
CA ASP A 213 2.59 11.08 -0.56
C ASP A 213 3.09 10.40 0.72
N THR A 214 3.58 9.16 0.60
CA THR A 214 4.24 8.43 1.69
C THR A 214 5.52 9.15 2.13
N LEU A 215 6.35 9.57 1.16
CA LEU A 215 7.58 10.31 1.45
C LEU A 215 7.27 11.65 2.13
N ALA A 216 6.24 12.38 1.68
CA ALA A 216 5.81 13.63 2.30
C ALA A 216 5.34 13.42 3.75
N LEU A 217 4.63 12.32 4.04
CA LEU A 217 4.27 11.96 5.41
C LEU A 217 5.51 11.69 6.27
N ILE A 218 6.47 10.90 5.74
CA ILE A 218 7.73 10.58 6.46
C ILE A 218 8.48 11.86 6.80
N LEU A 219 8.73 12.73 5.82
CA LEU A 219 9.46 13.99 6.01
C LEU A 219 8.82 14.92 7.03
N ARG A 220 7.48 14.90 7.13
CA ARG A 220 6.75 15.77 8.06
C ARG A 220 6.73 15.23 9.48
N LYS A 221 6.68 13.90 9.67
CA LYS A 221 6.38 13.30 10.98
C LYS A 221 7.55 12.56 11.61
N TYR A 222 8.54 12.10 10.85
CA TYR A 222 9.55 11.16 11.32
C TYR A 222 10.96 11.64 11.04
N THR A 223 11.89 11.29 11.96
CA THR A 223 13.32 11.59 11.81
C THR A 223 14.11 10.36 11.35
N ARG A 224 13.53 9.16 11.43
CA ARG A 224 14.21 7.91 11.09
C ARG A 224 13.22 6.89 10.52
N VAL A 225 13.70 6.01 9.64
CA VAL A 225 12.91 4.97 9.00
C VAL A 225 13.54 3.60 9.21
N LEU A 226 12.76 2.60 9.60
CA LEU A 226 13.10 1.19 9.52
C LEU A 226 12.38 0.61 8.31
N ILE A 227 13.10 0.14 7.30
CA ILE A 227 12.56 -0.49 6.11
C ILE A 227 12.46 -1.99 6.38
N PHE A 228 11.24 -2.50 6.55
CA PHE A 228 10.96 -3.88 6.94
C PHE A 228 9.92 -4.49 6.00
N LEU A 229 10.31 -4.69 4.74
CA LEU A 229 9.48 -5.30 3.70
C LEU A 229 9.57 -6.84 3.75
N ASP A 230 8.81 -7.50 2.88
CA ASP A 230 8.76 -8.97 2.85
C ASP A 230 10.10 -9.59 2.44
N GLY A 231 10.41 -10.79 2.91
CA GLY A 231 11.70 -11.48 2.72
C GLY A 231 11.85 -12.15 1.35
N ASP A 232 11.04 -11.76 0.37
CA ASP A 232 11.12 -12.24 -1.00
C ASP A 232 11.98 -11.33 -1.90
N THR A 233 12.15 -11.68 -3.16
CA THR A 233 12.93 -10.89 -4.13
C THR A 233 12.32 -9.50 -4.35
N ALA A 234 10.99 -9.39 -4.38
CA ALA A 234 10.31 -8.11 -4.60
C ALA A 234 10.51 -7.17 -3.42
N GLY A 235 10.38 -7.66 -2.19
CA GLY A 235 10.62 -6.90 -0.97
C GLY A 235 12.07 -6.44 -0.85
N ARG A 236 13.05 -7.30 -1.20
CA ARG A 236 14.49 -6.89 -1.21
C ARG A 236 14.79 -5.79 -2.22
N VAL A 237 14.27 -5.90 -3.44
CA VAL A 237 14.40 -4.86 -4.47
C VAL A 237 13.70 -3.58 -4.01
N GLY A 238 12.51 -3.70 -3.43
CA GLY A 238 11.77 -2.59 -2.84
C GLY A 238 12.53 -1.88 -1.73
N SER A 239 13.12 -2.66 -0.80
CA SER A 239 13.95 -2.13 0.30
C SER A 239 15.15 -1.33 -0.20
N THR A 240 15.84 -1.85 -1.22
CA THR A 240 16.98 -1.14 -1.84
C THR A 240 16.54 0.16 -2.52
N LYS A 241 15.37 0.16 -3.20
CA LYS A 241 14.83 1.38 -3.83
C LYS A 241 14.38 2.41 -2.78
N ALA A 242 13.72 1.95 -1.72
CA ALA A 242 13.32 2.81 -0.60
C ALA A 242 14.53 3.44 0.08
N SER A 243 15.59 2.66 0.34
CA SER A 243 16.85 3.16 0.91
C SER A 243 17.46 4.27 0.05
N LYS A 244 17.65 4.03 -1.24
CA LYS A 244 18.17 5.04 -2.18
C LYS A 244 17.32 6.32 -2.20
N LEU A 245 15.99 6.19 -2.12
CA LEU A 245 15.10 7.35 -2.08
C LEU A 245 15.29 8.14 -0.78
N LEU A 246 15.39 7.47 0.37
CA LEU A 246 15.61 8.11 1.67
C LEU A 246 16.98 8.76 1.76
N ASP A 247 18.02 8.19 1.11
CA ASP A 247 19.34 8.82 0.97
C ASP A 247 19.24 10.17 0.26
N THR A 248 18.45 10.26 -0.83
CA THR A 248 18.31 11.53 -1.59
C THR A 248 17.69 12.67 -0.80
N VAL A 249 16.95 12.35 0.27
CA VAL A 249 16.30 13.33 1.16
C VAL A 249 16.95 13.39 2.54
N ASN A 250 18.12 12.75 2.73
CA ASN A 250 18.89 12.72 3.95
C ASN A 250 18.13 12.23 5.20
N ILE A 251 17.21 11.27 5.05
CA ILE A 251 16.52 10.62 6.17
C ILE A 251 17.33 9.41 6.64
N PRO A 252 17.80 9.37 7.90
CA PRO A 252 18.41 8.21 8.50
C PRO A 252 17.52 6.98 8.41
N HIS A 253 18.04 5.87 7.93
CA HIS A 253 17.25 4.65 7.80
C HIS A 253 18.10 3.38 7.95
N VAL A 254 17.41 2.27 8.21
CA VAL A 254 18.01 0.94 8.31
C VAL A 254 17.11 -0.06 7.58
N ILE A 255 17.70 -0.95 6.79
CA ILE A 255 16.99 -2.08 6.18
C ILE A 255 17.01 -3.25 7.17
N ILE A 256 15.83 -3.73 7.54
CA ILE A 256 15.63 -4.98 8.28
C ILE A 256 15.26 -6.06 7.26
N ASN A 257 16.08 -7.09 7.15
CA ASN A 257 15.81 -8.21 6.26
C ASN A 257 15.17 -9.35 7.08
N PRO A 258 13.89 -9.69 6.85
CA PRO A 258 13.36 -10.93 7.39
C PRO A 258 14.07 -12.13 6.77
N PRO A 259 14.02 -13.33 7.39
CA PRO A 259 14.52 -14.54 6.77
C PRO A 259 13.88 -14.79 5.40
N ASP A 260 14.59 -15.47 4.52
CA ASP A 260 14.16 -15.74 3.15
C ASP A 260 12.76 -16.37 3.09
N GLY A 261 11.88 -15.75 2.31
CA GLY A 261 10.51 -16.19 2.09
C GLY A 261 9.54 -15.95 3.25
N LEU A 262 9.98 -15.28 4.33
CA LEU A 262 9.09 -14.87 5.43
C LEU A 262 8.74 -13.39 5.34
N ASP A 263 7.52 -13.07 5.73
CA ASP A 263 7.07 -11.69 5.87
C ASP A 263 7.23 -11.25 7.33
N PRO A 264 7.24 -9.93 7.63
CA PRO A 264 7.27 -9.46 9.02
C PRO A 264 6.17 -10.06 9.89
N LYS A 265 4.98 -10.33 9.33
CA LYS A 265 3.87 -10.98 10.03
C LYS A 265 4.10 -12.45 10.38
N ASP A 266 5.03 -13.12 9.72
CA ASP A 266 5.34 -14.54 9.98
C ASP A 266 6.32 -14.69 11.17
N LEU A 267 7.03 -13.63 11.54
CA LEU A 267 8.01 -13.64 12.63
C LEU A 267 7.34 -13.74 14.01
N LYS A 268 8.04 -14.36 14.96
CA LYS A 268 7.59 -14.43 16.35
C LYS A 268 7.66 -13.04 17.03
N PRO A 269 6.82 -12.78 18.05
CA PRO A 269 6.82 -11.49 18.76
C PRO A 269 8.19 -11.05 19.28
N ASN A 270 8.97 -11.98 19.84
CA ASN A 270 10.30 -11.67 20.39
C ASN A 270 11.32 -11.33 19.29
N GLU A 271 11.18 -11.95 18.11
CA GLU A 271 12.02 -11.65 16.93
C GLU A 271 11.72 -10.24 16.42
N LEU A 272 10.44 -9.89 16.29
CA LEU A 272 10.02 -8.54 15.91
C LEU A 272 10.58 -7.48 16.85
N ARG A 273 10.42 -7.67 18.17
CA ARG A 273 10.96 -6.74 19.17
C ARG A 273 12.47 -6.62 19.01
N ARG A 274 13.21 -7.74 18.99
CA ARG A 274 14.66 -7.74 18.86
C ARG A 274 15.11 -6.99 17.61
N LEU A 275 14.54 -7.30 16.44
CA LEU A 275 14.92 -6.68 15.17
C LEU A 275 14.64 -5.18 15.14
N CYS A 276 13.52 -4.73 15.71
CA CYS A 276 13.19 -3.31 15.72
C CYS A 276 13.90 -2.52 16.83
N THR A 277 14.23 -3.13 17.98
CA THR A 277 14.80 -2.41 19.13
C THR A 277 16.32 -2.28 19.04
N HIS A 278 17.05 -3.33 18.60
CA HIS A 278 18.50 -3.27 18.47
C HIS A 278 19.02 -2.26 17.43
N LEU A 279 18.14 -1.78 16.56
CA LEU A 279 18.48 -0.82 15.51
C LEU A 279 18.11 0.62 15.90
N MET A 280 17.60 0.83 17.11
CA MET A 280 17.29 2.16 17.65
C MET A 280 18.44 2.77 18.48
N THR A 281 19.44 1.97 18.83
CA THR A 281 20.69 2.41 19.46
C THR A 281 21.72 2.73 18.39
#